data_61195e7b3a93e89dc510539721ae56ab
#
_entry.id   61195e7b3a93e89dc510539721ae56ab
#
_cell.length_a   1.000
_cell.length_b   1.000
_cell.length_c   1.000
_cell.angle_alpha   90.00
_cell.angle_beta   90.00
_cell.angle_gamma   90.00
#
_symmetry.space_group_name_H-M   'P 1'
#
loop_
_entity.id
_entity.type
_entity.pdbx_description
1 polymer ?
#
loop_
_entity_poly.entity_id
_entity_poly.type
_entity_poly.pdbx_seq_one_letter_code
_entity_poly.pdbx_strand_id
1 'polypeptide(L)'
;MSRYSKEDILRIVAEEDVEFVRLQFTDAFGILKNVAITSSQLKRALDNKIMFDGASIDGFVRIEESDMYLYPDLDSFTIFPWRPQQGKVARLICDVCKPDGTPFEGDPRYILKRVLKEAADMGYTFNVGPECEFFLFASDESGRPTTDSDEQAGYFDLGPNDYGENARRDMVLTLEDMGF
;
A
#
# COMPACT_ATOMS: atom_id res chain seq x y z
N MET A 1 -9.63 -18.28 -5.57
CA MET A 1 -8.60 -18.85 -4.68
C MET A 1 -7.56 -17.77 -4.47
N SER A 2 -7.05 -17.62 -3.25
CA SER A 2 -5.96 -16.69 -2.97
C SER A 2 -4.70 -17.10 -3.76
N ARG A 3 -3.96 -16.10 -4.26
CA ARG A 3 -2.69 -16.30 -5.00
C ARG A 3 -1.60 -16.92 -4.10
N TYR A 4 -1.62 -16.58 -2.81
CA TYR A 4 -0.65 -17.06 -1.83
C TYR A 4 -1.35 -17.66 -0.61
N SER A 5 -0.78 -18.74 -0.07
CA SER A 5 -1.06 -19.21 1.28
C SER A 5 -0.17 -18.47 2.30
N LYS A 6 -0.48 -18.61 3.59
CA LYS A 6 0.39 -18.10 4.67
C LYS A 6 1.79 -18.71 4.62
N GLU A 7 1.82 -20.01 4.34
CA GLU A 7 3.05 -20.82 4.23
C GLU A 7 3.91 -20.35 3.04
N ASP A 8 3.28 -20.01 1.91
CA ASP A 8 3.99 -19.44 0.76
C ASP A 8 4.66 -18.12 1.11
N ILE A 9 3.94 -17.21 1.77
CA ILE A 9 4.49 -15.91 2.17
C ILE A 9 5.66 -16.08 3.15
N LEU A 10 5.51 -16.96 4.16
CA LEU A 10 6.60 -17.24 5.10
C LEU A 10 7.83 -17.79 4.41
N ARG A 11 7.65 -18.71 3.46
CA ARG A 11 8.74 -19.29 2.67
C ARG A 11 9.41 -18.22 1.79
N ILE A 12 8.65 -17.45 1.03
CA ILE A 12 9.17 -16.39 0.14
C ILE A 12 9.95 -15.34 0.94
N VAL A 13 9.45 -14.90 2.09
CA VAL A 13 10.13 -13.93 2.96
C VAL A 13 11.49 -14.44 3.42
N ALA A 14 11.59 -15.76 3.72
CA ALA A 14 12.86 -16.36 4.13
C ALA A 14 13.83 -16.56 2.95
N GLU A 15 13.33 -16.99 1.78
CA GLU A 15 14.14 -17.21 0.58
C GLU A 15 14.68 -15.90 -0.03
N GLU A 16 13.91 -14.82 0.07
CA GLU A 16 14.20 -13.52 -0.53
C GLU A 16 14.90 -12.52 0.41
N ASP A 17 15.30 -12.95 1.60
CA ASP A 17 15.98 -12.12 2.61
C ASP A 17 15.18 -10.84 2.96
N VAL A 18 13.88 -11.00 3.18
CA VAL A 18 13.02 -9.90 3.61
C VAL A 18 13.17 -9.67 5.11
N GLU A 19 13.64 -8.51 5.52
CA GLU A 19 13.82 -8.15 6.92
C GLU A 19 12.60 -7.45 7.54
N PHE A 20 11.90 -6.63 6.74
CA PHE A 20 10.75 -5.87 7.21
C PHE A 20 9.51 -6.11 6.34
N VAL A 21 8.36 -6.15 6.98
CA VAL A 21 7.06 -6.19 6.31
C VAL A 21 6.21 -5.00 6.76
N ARG A 22 5.69 -4.26 5.80
CA ARG A 22 4.78 -3.14 6.02
C ARG A 22 3.34 -3.62 5.93
N LEU A 23 2.64 -3.54 7.05
CA LEU A 23 1.20 -3.77 7.13
C LEU A 23 0.50 -2.44 6.84
N GLN A 24 -0.03 -2.31 5.63
CA GLN A 24 -0.56 -1.04 5.11
C GLN A 24 -2.08 -1.01 5.20
N PHE A 25 -2.63 0.12 5.59
CA PHE A 25 -4.07 0.40 5.60
C PHE A 25 -4.30 1.88 5.30
N THR A 26 -5.54 2.28 5.10
CA THR A 26 -5.88 3.66 4.75
C THR A 26 -6.73 4.27 5.86
N ASP A 27 -6.47 5.53 6.23
CA ASP A 27 -7.33 6.27 7.15
C ASP A 27 -8.59 6.83 6.47
N ALA A 28 -9.46 7.48 7.23
CA ALA A 28 -10.72 8.04 6.74
C ALA A 28 -10.53 9.17 5.70
N PHE A 29 -9.34 9.76 5.61
CA PHE A 29 -8.98 10.82 4.65
C PHE A 29 -8.27 10.29 3.41
N GLY A 30 -8.12 8.96 3.27
CA GLY A 30 -7.41 8.34 2.16
C GLY A 30 -5.89 8.33 2.31
N ILE A 31 -5.36 8.69 3.47
CA ILE A 31 -3.91 8.68 3.72
C ILE A 31 -3.44 7.27 4.03
N LEU A 32 -2.45 6.80 3.28
CA LEU A 32 -1.84 5.50 3.52
C LEU A 32 -1.04 5.51 4.83
N LYS A 33 -1.41 4.62 5.73
CA LYS A 33 -0.73 4.36 7.01
C LYS A 33 -0.06 2.99 6.97
N ASN A 34 0.88 2.74 7.87
CA ASN A 34 1.44 1.40 8.04
C ASN A 34 1.96 1.15 9.45
N VAL A 35 1.94 -0.14 9.83
CA VAL A 35 2.71 -0.68 10.94
C VAL A 35 3.84 -1.51 10.33
N ALA A 36 5.10 -1.16 10.60
CA ALA A 36 6.25 -1.92 10.15
C ALA A 36 6.62 -2.97 11.19
N ILE A 37 6.74 -4.22 10.75
CA ILE A 37 7.17 -5.34 11.58
C ILE A 37 8.44 -5.98 11.00
N THR A 38 9.24 -6.60 11.86
CA THR A 38 10.33 -7.47 11.39
C THR A 38 9.78 -8.79 10.87
N SER A 39 10.53 -9.48 10.00
CA SER A 39 10.14 -10.79 9.45
C SER A 39 9.87 -11.82 10.56
N SER A 40 10.52 -11.72 11.72
CA SER A 40 10.26 -12.59 12.87
C SER A 40 8.84 -12.47 13.44
N GLN A 41 8.16 -11.35 13.22
CA GLN A 41 6.77 -11.12 13.64
C GLN A 41 5.74 -11.48 12.54
N LEU A 42 6.19 -11.86 11.35
CA LEU A 42 5.30 -12.09 10.20
C LEU A 42 4.27 -13.18 10.49
N LYS A 43 4.67 -14.28 11.12
CA LYS A 43 3.72 -15.35 11.51
C LYS A 43 2.59 -14.81 12.38
N ARG A 44 2.91 -13.96 13.34
CA ARG A 44 1.91 -13.30 14.20
C ARG A 44 0.98 -12.38 13.40
N ALA A 45 1.52 -11.67 12.40
CA ALA A 45 0.72 -10.83 11.51
C ALA A 45 -0.25 -11.66 10.67
N LEU A 46 0.23 -12.74 10.06
CA LEU A 46 -0.60 -13.65 9.26
C LEU A 46 -1.68 -14.37 10.08
N ASP A 47 -1.49 -14.48 11.40
CA ASP A 47 -2.48 -14.97 12.35
C ASP A 47 -3.42 -13.87 12.89
N ASN A 48 -3.41 -12.67 12.27
CA ASN A 48 -4.26 -11.52 12.60
C ASN A 48 -4.06 -11.01 14.05
N LYS A 49 -2.82 -11.05 14.55
CA LYS A 49 -2.49 -10.73 15.95
C LYS A 49 -1.65 -9.46 16.10
N ILE A 50 -1.57 -8.64 15.07
CA ILE A 50 -0.93 -7.33 15.16
C ILE A 50 -1.99 -6.31 15.50
N MET A 51 -1.84 -5.74 16.66
CA MET A 51 -2.68 -4.68 17.22
C MET A 51 -2.01 -3.33 17.02
N PHE A 52 -2.82 -2.30 16.84
CA PHE A 52 -2.39 -0.90 16.86
C PHE A 52 -3.41 -0.02 17.58
N ASP A 53 -2.99 1.15 18.00
CA ASP A 53 -3.85 2.15 18.62
C ASP A 53 -4.64 2.91 17.55
N GLY A 54 -5.90 2.55 17.37
CA GLY A 54 -6.80 3.21 16.42
C GLY A 54 -7.17 4.65 16.85
N ALA A 55 -7.08 4.98 18.14
CA ALA A 55 -7.35 6.34 18.61
C ALA A 55 -6.28 7.35 18.17
N SER A 56 -5.10 6.87 17.81
CA SER A 56 -4.03 7.68 17.21
C SER A 56 -4.22 7.93 15.71
N ILE A 57 -5.27 7.39 15.09
CA ILE A 57 -5.60 7.59 13.67
C ILE A 57 -6.80 8.52 13.56
N ASP A 58 -6.60 9.65 12.89
CA ASP A 58 -7.64 10.65 12.71
C ASP A 58 -8.90 10.05 12.03
N GLY A 59 -10.05 10.27 12.65
CA GLY A 59 -11.33 9.82 12.12
C GLY A 59 -11.68 8.35 12.39
N PHE A 60 -10.84 7.59 13.15
CA PHE A 60 -11.14 6.19 13.47
C PHE A 60 -12.03 6.06 14.71
N VAL A 61 -11.44 5.96 15.89
CA VAL A 61 -12.16 5.62 17.12
C VAL A 61 -11.77 6.52 18.28
N ARG A 62 -12.54 6.44 19.36
CA ARG A 62 -12.21 7.11 20.62
C ARG A 62 -11.22 6.29 21.42
N ILE A 63 -10.60 6.92 22.43
CA ILE A 63 -9.57 6.32 23.27
C ILE A 63 -10.07 5.09 24.05
N GLU A 64 -11.36 5.02 24.35
CA GLU A 64 -11.99 3.92 25.07
C GLU A 64 -12.12 2.64 24.21
N GLU A 65 -12.04 2.78 22.89
CA GLU A 65 -12.15 1.69 21.89
C GLU A 65 -10.91 1.63 21.02
N SER A 66 -9.74 1.98 21.56
CA SER A 66 -8.53 2.22 20.78
C SER A 66 -7.93 0.99 20.12
N ASP A 67 -8.11 -0.20 20.72
CA ASP A 67 -7.47 -1.42 20.23
C ASP A 67 -8.08 -1.87 18.89
N MET A 68 -7.25 -1.82 17.84
CA MET A 68 -7.60 -2.30 16.50
C MET A 68 -6.60 -3.33 16.00
N TYR A 69 -7.02 -4.21 15.12
CA TYR A 69 -6.21 -5.28 14.57
C TYR A 69 -6.09 -5.18 13.05
N LEU A 70 -4.92 -5.53 12.54
CA LEU A 70 -4.63 -5.59 11.11
C LEU A 70 -4.79 -7.02 10.60
N TYR A 71 -5.66 -7.19 9.61
CA TYR A 71 -5.95 -8.46 8.94
C TYR A 71 -5.36 -8.44 7.53
N PRO A 72 -4.17 -9.03 7.32
CA PRO A 72 -3.49 -8.99 6.02
C PRO A 72 -4.27 -9.69 4.92
N ASP A 73 -4.42 -9.02 3.79
CA ASP A 73 -4.86 -9.61 2.53
C ASP A 73 -3.66 -10.27 1.84
N LEU A 74 -3.66 -11.59 1.79
CA LEU A 74 -2.53 -12.37 1.28
C LEU A 74 -2.25 -12.11 -0.19
N ASP A 75 -3.28 -11.78 -0.98
CA ASP A 75 -3.15 -11.50 -2.41
C ASP A 75 -2.44 -10.16 -2.70
N SER A 76 -2.33 -9.30 -1.70
CA SER A 76 -1.62 -8.02 -1.78
C SER A 76 -0.13 -8.12 -1.45
N PHE A 77 0.38 -9.32 -1.12
CA PHE A 77 1.80 -9.50 -0.80
C PHE A 77 2.70 -9.12 -1.97
N THR A 78 3.66 -8.23 -1.72
CA THR A 78 4.63 -7.77 -2.71
C THR A 78 5.93 -7.37 -2.05
N ILE A 79 7.07 -7.80 -2.60
CA ILE A 79 8.39 -7.31 -2.21
C ILE A 79 8.67 -6.06 -3.02
N PHE A 80 9.16 -5.00 -2.38
CA PHE A 80 9.47 -3.73 -3.05
C PHE A 80 10.74 -3.85 -3.91
N PRO A 81 10.65 -3.63 -5.24
CA PRO A 81 11.80 -3.79 -6.12
C PRO A 81 12.86 -2.70 -5.96
N TRP A 82 12.52 -1.54 -5.41
CA TRP A 82 13.45 -0.42 -5.22
C TRP A 82 14.29 -0.49 -3.95
N ARG A 83 14.11 -1.53 -3.12
CA ARG A 83 14.90 -1.72 -1.90
C ARG A 83 16.17 -2.51 -2.21
N PRO A 84 17.23 -2.36 -1.37
CA PRO A 84 18.49 -3.02 -1.60
C PRO A 84 18.34 -4.55 -1.67
N GLN A 85 19.29 -5.21 -2.31
CA GLN A 85 19.32 -6.66 -2.44
C GLN A 85 19.43 -7.38 -1.09
N GLN A 86 20.02 -6.72 -0.10
CA GLN A 86 20.13 -7.19 1.28
C GLN A 86 19.17 -6.39 2.15
N GLY A 87 18.43 -7.06 3.02
CA GLY A 87 17.45 -6.42 3.90
C GLY A 87 16.22 -5.90 3.16
N LYS A 88 15.67 -6.71 2.26
CA LYS A 88 14.47 -6.36 1.48
C LYS A 88 13.27 -6.02 2.36
N VAL A 89 12.35 -5.27 1.79
CA VAL A 89 11.10 -4.86 2.45
C VAL A 89 9.92 -5.34 1.60
N ALA A 90 8.97 -5.99 2.24
CA ALA A 90 7.69 -6.37 1.64
C ALA A 90 6.53 -5.56 2.21
N ARG A 91 5.36 -5.65 1.57
CA ARG A 91 4.11 -5.13 2.11
C ARG A 91 3.00 -6.16 2.08
N LEU A 92 2.01 -5.95 2.92
CA LEU A 92 0.68 -6.54 2.88
C LEU A 92 -0.33 -5.43 3.11
N ILE A 93 -1.36 -5.33 2.28
CA ILE A 93 -2.49 -4.44 2.52
C ILE A 93 -3.41 -5.15 3.51
N CYS A 94 -3.91 -4.41 4.51
CA CYS A 94 -4.70 -4.98 5.60
C CYS A 94 -6.10 -4.37 5.64
N ASP A 95 -7.06 -5.19 6.04
CA ASP A 95 -8.32 -4.73 6.58
C ASP A 95 -8.14 -4.37 8.07
N VAL A 96 -8.91 -3.41 8.55
CA VAL A 96 -8.94 -3.04 9.97
C VAL A 96 -10.11 -3.72 10.65
N CYS A 97 -9.84 -4.44 11.74
CA CYS A 97 -10.84 -5.16 12.52
C CYS A 97 -10.83 -4.74 13.99
N LYS A 98 -11.98 -4.90 14.63
CA LYS A 98 -12.15 -4.74 16.08
C LYS A 98 -11.54 -5.92 16.85
N PRO A 99 -11.36 -5.81 18.18
CA PRO A 99 -10.80 -6.89 19.01
C PRO A 99 -11.56 -8.22 18.93
N ASP A 100 -12.84 -8.20 18.65
CA ASP A 100 -13.68 -9.37 18.47
C ASP A 100 -13.57 -10.02 17.08
N GLY A 101 -12.74 -9.44 16.19
CA GLY A 101 -12.51 -9.91 14.83
C GLY A 101 -13.55 -9.42 13.81
N THR A 102 -14.52 -8.62 14.22
CA THR A 102 -15.47 -8.00 13.28
C THR A 102 -14.81 -6.87 12.52
N PRO A 103 -15.15 -6.66 11.23
CA PRO A 103 -14.63 -5.52 10.48
C PRO A 103 -14.96 -4.18 11.16
N PHE A 104 -14.01 -3.27 11.13
CA PHE A 104 -14.25 -1.91 11.57
C PHE A 104 -15.01 -1.13 10.49
N GLU A 105 -16.19 -0.59 10.83
CA GLU A 105 -17.11 0.05 9.88
C GLU A 105 -16.55 1.36 9.29
N GLY A 106 -15.57 1.96 9.97
CA GLY A 106 -14.86 3.17 9.51
C GLY A 106 -13.66 2.88 8.62
N ASP A 107 -13.32 1.61 8.38
CA ASP A 107 -12.25 1.24 7.44
C ASP A 107 -12.71 1.49 5.99
N PRO A 108 -12.07 2.43 5.24
CA PRO A 108 -12.42 2.69 3.84
C PRO A 108 -12.38 1.44 2.96
N ARG A 109 -11.44 0.52 3.23
CA ARG A 109 -11.32 -0.74 2.49
C ARG A 109 -12.51 -1.67 2.75
N TYR A 110 -13.01 -1.74 3.99
CA TYR A 110 -14.23 -2.48 4.30
C TYR A 110 -15.46 -1.89 3.60
N ILE A 111 -15.57 -0.55 3.59
CA ILE A 111 -16.67 0.13 2.89
C ILE A 111 -16.65 -0.21 1.40
N LEU A 112 -15.47 -0.14 0.76
CA LEU A 112 -15.30 -0.50 -0.65
C LEU A 112 -15.69 -1.96 -0.91
N LYS A 113 -15.20 -2.91 -0.11
CA LYS A 113 -15.54 -4.33 -0.24
C LYS A 113 -17.05 -4.59 -0.12
N ARG A 114 -17.72 -3.89 0.79
CA ARG A 114 -19.17 -4.00 0.96
C ARG A 114 -19.92 -3.54 -0.29
N VAL A 115 -19.55 -2.37 -0.84
CA VAL A 115 -20.19 -1.84 -2.06
C VAL A 115 -19.89 -2.71 -3.27
N LEU A 116 -18.66 -3.22 -3.41
CA LEU A 116 -18.31 -4.17 -4.47
C LEU A 116 -19.12 -5.46 -4.38
N LYS A 117 -19.42 -5.93 -3.16
CA LYS A 117 -20.29 -7.08 -2.97
C LYS A 117 -21.73 -6.79 -3.41
N GLU A 118 -22.28 -5.64 -3.07
CA GLU A 118 -23.61 -5.21 -3.52
C GLU A 118 -23.67 -5.16 -5.06
N ALA A 119 -22.66 -4.61 -5.72
CA ALA A 119 -22.58 -4.60 -7.18
C ALA A 119 -22.53 -6.02 -7.76
N ALA A 120 -21.74 -6.90 -7.17
CA ALA A 120 -21.65 -8.31 -7.59
C ALA A 120 -22.98 -9.06 -7.41
N ASP A 121 -23.69 -8.83 -6.32
CA ASP A 121 -25.02 -9.41 -6.07
C ASP A 121 -26.06 -8.93 -7.09
N MET A 122 -25.85 -7.74 -7.68
CA MET A 122 -26.64 -7.22 -8.81
C MET A 122 -26.18 -7.73 -10.19
N GLY A 123 -25.11 -8.52 -10.26
CA GLY A 123 -24.54 -9.06 -11.48
C GLY A 123 -23.53 -8.15 -12.18
N TYR A 124 -23.01 -7.12 -11.51
CA TYR A 124 -22.02 -6.20 -12.08
C TYR A 124 -20.62 -6.48 -11.56
N THR A 125 -19.63 -6.27 -12.44
CA THR A 125 -18.22 -6.15 -12.08
C THR A 125 -17.80 -4.69 -12.25
N PHE A 126 -17.22 -4.10 -11.22
CA PHE A 126 -16.76 -2.72 -11.24
C PHE A 126 -15.25 -2.68 -11.49
N ASN A 127 -14.84 -2.01 -12.57
CA ASN A 127 -13.43 -1.81 -12.93
C ASN A 127 -13.09 -0.33 -12.82
N VAL A 128 -11.87 -0.04 -12.35
CA VAL A 128 -11.34 1.32 -12.22
C VAL A 128 -10.00 1.41 -12.95
N GLY A 129 -9.83 2.47 -13.75
CA GLY A 129 -8.56 2.86 -14.35
C GLY A 129 -8.09 4.16 -13.69
N PRO A 130 -7.31 4.12 -12.61
CA PRO A 130 -6.84 5.33 -11.95
C PRO A 130 -5.76 6.02 -12.79
N GLU A 131 -5.79 7.36 -12.79
CA GLU A 131 -4.74 8.21 -13.36
C GLU A 131 -4.14 9.04 -12.23
N CYS A 132 -2.81 9.04 -12.12
CA CYS A 132 -2.10 9.81 -11.12
C CYS A 132 -1.44 11.01 -11.80
N GLU A 133 -1.95 12.22 -11.53
CA GLU A 133 -1.36 13.47 -12.00
C GLU A 133 -0.40 14.05 -10.96
N PHE A 134 0.79 14.47 -11.37
CA PHE A 134 1.80 15.00 -10.48
C PHE A 134 2.73 15.98 -11.19
N PHE A 135 3.42 16.81 -10.40
CA PHE A 135 4.48 17.68 -10.87
C PHE A 135 5.84 17.18 -10.41
N LEU A 136 6.85 17.31 -11.27
CA LEU A 136 8.24 17.10 -10.92
C LEU A 136 8.90 18.45 -10.68
N PHE A 137 9.45 18.63 -9.48
CA PHE A 137 10.15 19.86 -9.10
C PHE A 137 11.65 19.60 -8.95
N ALA A 138 12.45 20.61 -9.29
CA ALA A 138 13.87 20.58 -9.02
C ALA A 138 14.15 20.56 -7.51
N SER A 139 15.30 20.01 -7.13
CA SER A 139 15.85 20.17 -5.79
C SER A 139 16.91 21.26 -5.80
N ASP A 140 17.03 22.02 -4.70
CA ASP A 140 18.11 22.97 -4.50
C ASP A 140 19.46 22.26 -4.25
N GLU A 141 20.54 23.05 -4.14
CA GLU A 141 21.89 22.52 -3.88
C GLU A 141 22.01 21.72 -2.58
N SER A 142 21.10 21.92 -1.62
CA SER A 142 21.05 21.17 -0.37
C SER A 142 20.15 19.91 -0.46
N GLY A 143 19.54 19.62 -1.61
CA GLY A 143 18.62 18.52 -1.84
C GLY A 143 17.19 18.77 -1.35
N ARG A 144 16.82 20.01 -1.02
CA ARG A 144 15.45 20.37 -0.63
C ARG A 144 14.58 20.57 -1.86
N PRO A 145 13.31 20.16 -1.83
CA PRO A 145 12.39 20.39 -2.93
C PRO A 145 12.13 21.89 -3.10
N THR A 146 12.07 22.33 -4.35
CA THR A 146 11.67 23.68 -4.74
C THR A 146 10.29 23.65 -5.41
N THR A 147 9.80 24.79 -5.88
CA THR A 147 8.64 24.89 -6.77
C THR A 147 9.04 25.13 -8.22
N ASP A 148 10.34 25.05 -8.52
CA ASP A 148 10.86 25.26 -9.87
C ASP A 148 10.66 23.96 -10.68
N SER A 149 10.04 24.10 -11.84
CA SER A 149 9.85 23.02 -12.80
C SER A 149 10.37 23.48 -14.15
N ASP A 150 11.28 22.72 -14.72
CA ASP A 150 11.79 22.96 -16.08
C ASP A 150 10.89 22.32 -17.15
N GLU A 151 9.80 21.65 -16.75
CA GLU A 151 8.92 20.97 -17.67
C GLU A 151 8.08 21.98 -18.45
N GLN A 152 8.26 21.98 -19.77
CA GLN A 152 7.53 22.81 -20.72
C GLN A 152 6.80 21.97 -21.78
N ALA A 153 6.76 20.68 -21.59
CA ALA A 153 6.17 19.75 -22.53
C ALA A 153 4.64 19.91 -22.60
N GLY A 154 4.12 19.84 -23.83
CA GLY A 154 2.70 19.70 -24.09
C GLY A 154 2.27 18.23 -24.12
N TYR A 155 1.00 18.00 -24.42
CA TYR A 155 0.45 16.66 -24.53
C TYR A 155 1.10 15.89 -25.69
N PHE A 156 1.58 14.68 -25.44
CA PHE A 156 2.34 13.84 -26.39
C PHE A 156 3.72 14.34 -26.81
N ASP A 157 4.26 15.35 -26.20
CA ASP A 157 5.64 15.75 -26.44
C ASP A 157 6.63 14.70 -25.95
N LEU A 158 7.82 14.73 -26.53
CA LEU A 158 8.95 13.87 -26.16
C LEU A 158 10.23 14.70 -26.00
N GLY A 159 11.33 14.07 -25.60
CA GLY A 159 12.60 14.78 -25.49
C GLY A 159 12.99 15.55 -26.76
N PRO A 160 13.57 16.75 -26.60
CA PRO A 160 14.14 17.30 -25.36
C PRO A 160 13.17 18.13 -24.48
N ASN A 161 11.90 18.26 -24.86
CA ASN A 161 10.94 19.09 -24.11
C ASN A 161 10.33 18.38 -22.89
N ASP A 162 10.32 17.03 -22.91
CA ASP A 162 9.79 16.21 -21.83
C ASP A 162 10.92 15.73 -20.89
N TYR A 163 11.13 16.48 -19.83
CA TYR A 163 12.12 16.13 -18.80
C TYR A 163 11.65 15.03 -17.83
N GLY A 164 10.35 14.73 -17.81
CA GLY A 164 9.74 13.72 -16.96
C GLY A 164 9.77 12.30 -17.51
N GLU A 165 10.20 12.08 -18.75
CA GLU A 165 10.14 10.78 -19.44
C GLU A 165 10.79 9.64 -18.64
N ASN A 166 12.02 9.86 -18.14
CA ASN A 166 12.74 8.83 -17.39
C ASN A 166 12.06 8.49 -16.06
N ALA A 167 11.54 9.49 -15.35
CA ALA A 167 10.82 9.25 -14.09
C ALA A 167 9.55 8.41 -14.34
N ARG A 168 8.76 8.75 -15.36
CA ARG A 168 7.57 7.96 -15.72
C ARG A 168 7.92 6.54 -16.15
N ARG A 169 8.98 6.37 -16.95
CA ARG A 169 9.49 5.05 -17.36
C ARG A 169 9.86 4.19 -16.15
N ASP A 170 10.63 4.74 -15.21
CA ASP A 170 11.04 4.01 -14.02
C ASP A 170 9.84 3.64 -13.13
N MET A 171 8.84 4.52 -13.02
CA MET A 171 7.58 4.21 -12.33
C MET A 171 6.83 3.07 -12.99
N VAL A 172 6.68 3.08 -14.32
CA VAL A 172 5.98 2.02 -15.08
C VAL A 172 6.67 0.68 -14.88
N LEU A 173 7.99 0.60 -15.11
CA LEU A 173 8.74 -0.65 -14.94
C LEU A 173 8.68 -1.17 -13.50
N THR A 174 8.74 -0.27 -12.52
CA THR A 174 8.59 -0.62 -11.10
C THR A 174 7.21 -1.20 -10.80
N LEU A 175 6.15 -0.63 -11.36
CA LEU A 175 4.78 -1.13 -11.19
C LEU A 175 4.59 -2.48 -11.88
N GLU A 176 5.15 -2.68 -13.07
CA GLU A 176 5.16 -4.00 -13.75
C GLU A 176 5.87 -5.07 -12.91
N ASP A 177 7.02 -4.75 -12.32
CA ASP A 177 7.74 -5.65 -11.40
C ASP A 177 6.91 -6.00 -10.16
N MET A 178 6.04 -5.11 -9.73
CA MET A 178 5.10 -5.33 -8.63
C MET A 178 3.82 -6.07 -9.04
N GLY A 179 3.62 -6.32 -10.34
CA GLY A 179 2.50 -7.08 -10.88
C GLY A 179 1.23 -6.26 -11.17
N PHE A 180 1.39 -4.94 -11.41
CA PHE A 180 0.30 -4.06 -11.86
C PHE A 180 0.21 -3.98 -13.38
#